data_6e1997c3ca7a622d1f583c74ca2e9d56
#
_entry.id   6e1997c3ca7a622d1f583c74ca2e9d56
#
_cell.length_a   1.000
_cell.length_b   1.000
_cell.length_c   1.000
_cell.angle_alpha   90.00
_cell.angle_beta   90.00
_cell.angle_gamma   90.00
#
_symmetry.space_group_name_H-M   'P 1'
#
loop_
_entity.id
_entity.type
_entity.pdbx_description
1 polymer ?
#
loop_
_entity_poly.entity_id
_entity_poly.type
_entity_poly.pdbx_seq_one_letter_code
_entity_poly.pdbx_strand_id
1 'polypeptide(L)'
;MINYRHLFFVVFLFFYGCVETLISVTIIPDGRYHVKIESQGDERDIKDKDFNLPSSSNWSVEEFQKQDIDSDETIFVRSAESLLSGRNFLGDNGQLGSLRYPISVEKKKGIFSDTYTLIQIFEGRNIDKKYPMLSKSLLNPGNNKLENRVQTEIIMYCLRRSMKDVSTDQNVEALLQERILNHFNGVFFKAEEENKLFEILNEGDEEKVEFLNLPEKLVRTNFKPFVDLLPRNFIDNCINRMRDYLHEANVTIQLNDDTFKFVGTLPGVVFSSNADSISSDSLWWIFDLKDFMNESFTIEAASVVYYPQKIQQTIVLGALVILIVLFFIAKRKAKS
;
A
#
# COMPACT_ATOMS: atom_id res chain seq x y z
N MET A 1 33.24 -22.27 27.52
CA MET A 1 31.78 -22.27 27.39
C MET A 1 31.36 -20.82 27.22
N ILE A 2 31.11 -20.41 26.01
CA ILE A 2 30.69 -19.06 25.65
C ILE A 2 29.19 -18.99 25.96
N ASN A 3 28.81 -18.03 26.79
CA ASN A 3 27.47 -17.89 27.34
C ASN A 3 26.51 -17.29 26.28
N TYR A 4 25.78 -18.14 25.56
CA TYR A 4 24.84 -17.76 24.50
C TYR A 4 23.68 -16.85 24.93
N ARG A 5 23.53 -16.55 26.25
CA ARG A 5 22.51 -15.65 26.80
C ARG A 5 22.74 -14.18 26.42
N HIS A 6 23.95 -13.76 26.10
CA HIS A 6 24.26 -12.39 25.70
C HIS A 6 24.18 -12.15 24.18
N LEU A 7 24.16 -13.23 23.37
CA LEU A 7 24.03 -13.09 21.92
C LEU A 7 22.57 -12.84 21.50
N PHE A 8 21.60 -13.28 22.30
CA PHE A 8 20.18 -13.05 22.04
C PHE A 8 19.74 -11.60 22.36
N PHE A 9 20.50 -10.89 23.20
CA PHE A 9 20.18 -9.53 23.62
C PHE A 9 20.66 -8.45 22.66
N VAL A 10 21.60 -8.78 21.78
CA VAL A 10 22.18 -7.83 20.80
C VAL A 10 21.35 -7.76 19.53
N VAL A 11 20.52 -8.74 19.23
CA VAL A 11 19.65 -8.75 18.02
C VAL A 11 18.38 -7.90 18.22
N PHE A 12 18.00 -7.59 19.47
CA PHE A 12 16.79 -6.81 19.78
C PHE A 12 17.01 -5.28 19.77
N LEU A 13 18.23 -4.79 19.57
CA LEU A 13 18.58 -3.36 19.68
C LEU A 13 18.52 -2.57 18.34
N PHE A 14 18.02 -3.17 17.26
CA PHE A 14 17.96 -2.52 15.95
C PHE A 14 16.53 -2.24 15.42
N PHE A 15 15.52 -2.25 16.27
CA PHE A 15 14.14 -1.97 15.88
C PHE A 15 13.60 -0.65 16.45
N TYR A 16 14.41 0.40 16.43
CA TYR A 16 13.93 1.74 16.78
C TYR A 16 13.61 2.49 15.48
N GLY A 17 12.33 2.78 15.27
CA GLY A 17 11.86 3.68 14.23
C GLY A 17 11.01 3.05 13.11
N CYS A 18 10.52 1.80 13.25
CA CYS A 18 9.61 1.21 12.26
C CYS A 18 8.17 1.32 12.71
N VAL A 19 7.30 1.88 11.87
CA VAL A 19 5.86 1.71 12.06
C VAL A 19 5.49 0.26 11.76
N GLU A 20 4.79 -0.36 12.68
CA GLU A 20 4.17 -1.67 12.48
C GLU A 20 2.69 -1.48 12.25
N THR A 21 2.21 -1.84 11.07
CA THR A 21 0.78 -1.80 10.74
C THR A 21 0.21 -3.22 10.68
N LEU A 22 -0.75 -3.50 11.58
CA LEU A 22 -1.51 -4.74 11.61
C LEU A 22 -2.88 -4.54 10.98
N ILE A 23 -3.18 -5.28 9.92
CA ILE A 23 -4.50 -5.30 9.28
C ILE A 23 -5.15 -6.65 9.57
N SER A 24 -6.24 -6.64 10.30
CA SER A 24 -7.00 -7.83 10.66
C SER A 24 -8.34 -7.86 9.92
N VAL A 25 -8.60 -8.94 9.21
CA VAL A 25 -9.85 -9.14 8.46
C VAL A 25 -10.52 -10.42 8.90
N THR A 26 -11.74 -10.32 9.45
CA THR A 26 -12.55 -11.46 9.86
C THR A 26 -13.82 -11.51 9.01
N ILE A 27 -13.93 -12.53 8.17
CA ILE A 27 -15.11 -12.74 7.33
C ILE A 27 -16.17 -13.48 8.15
N ILE A 28 -17.39 -12.94 8.17
CA ILE A 28 -18.53 -13.57 8.84
C ILE A 28 -19.40 -14.35 7.86
N PRO A 29 -20.17 -15.36 8.34
CA PRO A 29 -20.90 -16.29 7.49
C PRO A 29 -21.92 -15.67 6.54
N ASP A 30 -22.37 -14.43 6.79
CA ASP A 30 -23.29 -13.72 5.89
C ASP A 30 -22.60 -13.09 4.67
N GLY A 31 -21.25 -13.03 4.65
CA GLY A 31 -20.43 -12.48 3.58
C GLY A 31 -19.98 -11.04 3.84
N ARG A 32 -20.37 -10.45 4.97
CA ARG A 32 -19.72 -9.23 5.47
C ARG A 32 -18.40 -9.56 6.12
N TYR A 33 -17.58 -8.55 6.37
CA TYR A 33 -16.31 -8.74 7.02
C TYR A 33 -15.97 -7.56 7.92
N HIS A 34 -15.39 -7.87 9.05
CA HIS A 34 -14.87 -6.91 10.00
C HIS A 34 -13.41 -6.62 9.63
N VAL A 35 -13.05 -5.35 9.49
CA VAL A 35 -11.68 -4.90 9.27
C VAL A 35 -11.25 -4.06 10.45
N LYS A 36 -10.11 -4.38 11.02
CA LYS A 36 -9.39 -3.55 11.98
C LYS A 36 -8.00 -3.29 11.45
N ILE A 37 -7.61 -2.03 11.39
CA ILE A 37 -6.27 -1.58 11.01
C ILE A 37 -5.69 -0.87 12.23
N GLU A 38 -4.51 -1.29 12.65
CA GLU A 38 -3.82 -0.74 13.81
C GLU A 38 -2.37 -0.46 13.44
N SER A 39 -1.99 0.81 13.45
CA SER A 39 -0.61 1.25 13.25
C SER A 39 -0.03 1.69 14.57
N GLN A 40 1.20 1.26 14.86
CA GLN A 40 1.92 1.58 16.09
C GLN A 40 3.36 1.98 15.78
N GLY A 41 3.86 2.98 16.48
CA GLY A 41 5.20 3.51 16.30
C GLY A 41 5.48 4.70 17.22
N ASP A 42 6.43 5.52 16.88
CA ASP A 42 6.63 6.78 17.57
C ASP A 42 5.56 7.83 17.18
N GLU A 43 5.52 8.95 17.90
CA GLU A 43 4.50 10.00 17.67
C GLU A 43 4.59 10.59 16.28
N ARG A 44 5.80 10.72 15.76
CA ARG A 44 6.06 11.35 14.48
C ARG A 44 5.63 10.48 13.33
N ASP A 45 6.03 9.21 13.37
CA ASP A 45 5.72 8.24 12.33
C ASP A 45 4.21 7.94 12.25
N ILE A 46 3.51 7.89 13.41
CA ILE A 46 2.05 7.70 13.42
C ILE A 46 1.28 8.92 12.89
N LYS A 47 1.88 10.13 12.98
CA LYS A 47 1.24 11.38 12.52
C LYS A 47 1.60 11.75 11.09
N ASP A 48 2.53 11.09 10.47
CA ASP A 48 2.82 11.30 9.07
C ASP A 48 1.66 10.82 8.18
N LYS A 49 1.75 10.98 6.88
CA LYS A 49 0.63 10.74 5.94
C LYS A 49 0.95 9.66 4.92
N ASP A 50 1.91 8.81 5.21
CA ASP A 50 2.36 7.77 4.31
C ASP A 50 1.36 6.61 4.22
N PHE A 51 0.84 6.17 5.37
CA PHE A 51 -0.20 5.17 5.45
C PHE A 51 -1.50 5.77 6.00
N ASN A 52 -2.45 6.06 5.11
CA ASN A 52 -3.70 6.68 5.49
C ASN A 52 -4.71 5.66 6.00
N LEU A 53 -5.06 5.77 7.28
CA LEU A 53 -6.18 5.05 7.85
C LEU A 53 -7.51 5.60 7.30
N PRO A 54 -8.48 4.72 6.99
CA PRO A 54 -9.81 5.18 6.59
C PRO A 54 -10.47 5.98 7.72
N SER A 55 -11.06 7.13 7.36
CA SER A 55 -11.68 8.06 8.33
C SER A 55 -13.10 8.50 7.97
N SER A 56 -13.77 7.79 7.04
CA SER A 56 -15.16 8.09 6.70
C SER A 56 -16.10 7.73 7.85
N SER A 57 -17.35 8.20 7.79
CA SER A 57 -18.37 8.04 8.83
C SER A 57 -18.69 6.57 9.24
N ASN A 58 -18.30 5.62 8.43
CA ASN A 58 -18.49 4.19 8.69
C ASN A 58 -17.34 3.56 9.48
N TRP A 59 -16.29 4.33 9.80
CA TRP A 59 -15.13 3.86 10.54
C TRP A 59 -15.11 4.44 11.94
N SER A 60 -14.86 3.59 12.95
CA SER A 60 -14.48 4.01 14.29
C SER A 60 -12.97 4.19 14.31
N VAL A 61 -12.51 5.40 14.58
CA VAL A 61 -11.09 5.74 14.65
C VAL A 61 -10.73 6.12 16.07
N GLU A 62 -9.69 5.49 16.61
CA GLU A 62 -9.20 5.73 17.97
C GLU A 62 -7.70 6.00 17.91
N GLU A 63 -7.24 6.95 18.75
CA GLU A 63 -5.83 7.24 18.95
C GLU A 63 -5.54 7.15 20.46
N PHE A 64 -4.54 6.36 20.84
CA PHE A 64 -4.15 6.19 22.24
C PHE A 64 -2.66 5.93 22.37
N GLN A 65 -2.16 6.03 23.59
CA GLN A 65 -0.78 5.74 23.94
C GLN A 65 -0.73 4.50 24.83
N LYS A 66 0.27 3.68 24.63
CA LYS A 66 0.60 2.56 25.52
C LYS A 66 2.07 2.65 25.91
N GLN A 67 2.39 2.19 27.12
CA GLN A 67 3.80 1.99 27.48
C GLN A 67 4.24 0.62 27.01
N ASP A 68 5.41 0.58 26.39
CA ASP A 68 6.07 -0.68 26.10
C ASP A 68 6.57 -1.29 27.42
N ILE A 69 6.24 -2.57 27.63
CA ILE A 69 6.57 -3.29 28.87
C ILE A 69 8.07 -3.54 28.98
N ASP A 70 8.76 -3.63 27.85
CA ASP A 70 10.16 -4.04 27.78
C ASP A 70 11.14 -2.85 27.72
N SER A 71 10.74 -1.70 27.17
CA SER A 71 11.62 -0.54 26.95
C SER A 71 11.28 0.71 27.78
N ASP A 72 10.14 0.72 28.49
CA ASP A 72 9.57 1.90 29.20
C ASP A 72 9.30 3.10 28.26
N GLU A 73 9.26 2.87 26.95
CA GLU A 73 8.97 3.89 25.94
C GLU A 73 7.46 4.02 25.70
N THR A 74 7.05 5.23 25.31
CA THR A 74 5.66 5.49 24.93
C THR A 74 5.45 5.14 23.46
N ILE A 75 4.62 4.14 23.18
CA ILE A 75 4.20 3.79 21.83
C ILE A 75 2.86 4.48 21.55
N PHE A 76 2.81 5.17 20.42
CA PHE A 76 1.60 5.76 19.90
C PHE A 76 0.88 4.73 19.02
N VAL A 77 -0.43 4.65 19.16
CA VAL A 77 -1.26 3.70 18.42
C VAL A 77 -2.42 4.44 17.80
N ARG A 78 -2.64 4.19 16.53
CA ARG A 78 -3.80 4.67 15.79
C ARG A 78 -4.55 3.48 15.21
N SER A 79 -5.83 3.37 15.52
CA SER A 79 -6.67 2.24 15.13
C SER A 79 -7.89 2.71 14.37
N ALA A 80 -8.28 1.98 13.34
CA ALA A 80 -9.52 2.19 12.60
C ALA A 80 -10.22 0.86 12.40
N GLU A 81 -11.53 0.79 12.71
CA GLU A 81 -12.29 -0.42 12.50
C GLU A 81 -13.64 -0.17 11.83
N SER A 82 -14.11 -1.15 11.04
CA SER A 82 -15.39 -1.09 10.36
C SER A 82 -15.92 -2.48 10.01
N LEU A 83 -17.24 -2.56 9.83
CA LEU A 83 -17.93 -3.72 9.26
C LEU A 83 -18.31 -3.40 7.82
N LEU A 84 -17.69 -4.10 6.87
CA LEU A 84 -17.78 -3.84 5.45
C LEU A 84 -18.44 -5.00 4.67
N SER A 85 -18.75 -4.76 3.40
CA SER A 85 -19.26 -5.78 2.48
C SER A 85 -18.79 -5.52 1.05
N GLY A 86 -18.60 -6.60 0.27
CA GLY A 86 -18.19 -6.52 -1.12
C GLY A 86 -16.81 -5.88 -1.31
N ARG A 87 -16.67 -4.99 -2.29
CA ARG A 87 -15.41 -4.31 -2.60
C ARG A 87 -15.36 -2.93 -1.96
N ASN A 88 -14.25 -2.61 -1.31
CA ASN A 88 -13.98 -1.32 -0.70
C ASN A 88 -12.61 -0.80 -1.12
N PHE A 89 -12.52 0.50 -1.37
CA PHE A 89 -11.28 1.19 -1.72
C PHE A 89 -10.71 1.83 -0.46
N LEU A 90 -9.67 1.19 0.10
CA LEU A 90 -8.97 1.66 1.29
C LEU A 90 -7.73 2.47 0.88
N GLY A 91 -7.32 3.41 1.73
CA GLY A 91 -6.15 4.26 1.50
C GLY A 91 -6.34 5.37 0.46
N ASP A 92 -7.47 5.40 -0.26
CA ASP A 92 -7.76 6.47 -1.22
C ASP A 92 -8.40 7.67 -0.50
N ASN A 93 -7.59 8.68 -0.24
CA ASN A 93 -8.03 9.96 0.34
C ASN A 93 -8.27 11.04 -0.73
N GLY A 94 -8.25 10.67 -2.02
CA GLY A 94 -8.35 11.59 -3.15
C GLY A 94 -7.07 12.36 -3.45
N GLN A 95 -5.99 12.15 -2.69
CA GLN A 95 -4.69 12.76 -2.91
C GLN A 95 -3.84 11.87 -3.83
N LEU A 96 -3.19 12.48 -4.81
CA LEU A 96 -2.28 11.76 -5.69
C LEU A 96 -1.11 11.19 -4.87
N GLY A 97 -0.80 9.91 -5.10
CA GLY A 97 0.34 9.26 -4.47
C GLY A 97 0.05 8.56 -3.14
N SER A 98 -1.14 8.71 -2.56
CA SER A 98 -1.54 7.90 -1.40
C SER A 98 -1.41 6.41 -1.69
N LEU A 99 -0.97 5.63 -0.72
CA LEU A 99 -0.98 4.18 -0.83
C LEU A 99 -2.43 3.68 -0.85
N ARG A 100 -2.78 2.99 -1.93
CA ARG A 100 -4.10 2.38 -2.09
C ARG A 100 -4.01 0.89 -1.82
N TYR A 101 -4.94 0.41 -1.00
CA TYR A 101 -5.00 -1.01 -0.64
C TYR A 101 -6.44 -1.54 -0.64
N PRO A 102 -7.10 -1.56 -1.83
CA PRO A 102 -8.47 -2.04 -1.96
C PRO A 102 -8.63 -3.48 -1.48
N ILE A 103 -9.75 -3.74 -0.82
CA ILE A 103 -10.15 -5.05 -0.32
C ILE A 103 -11.46 -5.50 -0.94
N SER A 104 -11.58 -6.79 -1.23
CA SER A 104 -12.80 -7.41 -1.75
C SER A 104 -13.06 -8.73 -1.05
N VAL A 105 -14.29 -8.91 -0.56
CA VAL A 105 -14.76 -10.18 -0.06
C VAL A 105 -16.00 -10.59 -0.86
N GLU A 106 -15.95 -11.77 -1.44
CA GLU A 106 -17.04 -12.37 -2.19
C GLU A 106 -17.53 -13.63 -1.50
N LYS A 107 -18.85 -13.73 -1.31
CA LYS A 107 -19.52 -14.95 -0.88
C LYS A 107 -20.31 -15.52 -2.04
N LYS A 108 -19.98 -16.74 -2.47
CA LYS A 108 -20.70 -17.49 -3.49
C LYS A 108 -21.48 -18.62 -2.85
N LYS A 109 -22.81 -18.52 -2.92
CA LYS A 109 -23.73 -19.55 -2.38
C LYS A 109 -23.82 -20.72 -3.33
N GLY A 110 -23.63 -21.94 -2.81
CA GLY A 110 -23.88 -23.18 -3.50
C GLY A 110 -25.00 -24.00 -2.86
N ILE A 111 -25.36 -25.12 -3.47
CA ILE A 111 -26.42 -26.03 -2.97
C ILE A 111 -25.95 -26.71 -1.67
N PHE A 112 -24.71 -27.18 -1.65
CA PHE A 112 -24.13 -27.99 -0.57
C PHE A 112 -23.03 -27.26 0.23
N SER A 113 -22.61 -26.10 -0.24
CA SER A 113 -21.56 -25.32 0.39
C SER A 113 -21.64 -23.85 0.00
N ASP A 114 -21.11 -22.98 0.85
CA ASP A 114 -20.79 -21.58 0.50
C ASP A 114 -19.28 -21.46 0.37
N THR A 115 -18.82 -20.69 -0.62
CA THR A 115 -17.41 -20.35 -0.82
C THR A 115 -17.21 -18.87 -0.49
N TYR A 116 -16.11 -18.58 0.17
CA TYR A 116 -15.68 -17.22 0.52
C TYR A 116 -14.33 -16.95 -0.12
N THR A 117 -14.19 -15.81 -0.77
CA THR A 117 -12.93 -15.37 -1.38
C THR A 117 -12.56 -14.01 -0.82
N LEU A 118 -11.34 -13.89 -0.34
CA LEU A 118 -10.72 -12.65 0.13
C LEU A 118 -9.64 -12.27 -0.87
N ILE A 119 -9.66 -11.02 -1.31
CA ILE A 119 -8.61 -10.41 -2.11
C ILE A 119 -8.33 -9.02 -1.55
N GLN A 120 -7.06 -8.76 -1.22
CA GLN A 120 -6.58 -7.41 -0.94
C GLN A 120 -5.36 -7.12 -1.78
N ILE A 121 -5.29 -5.90 -2.32
CA ILE A 121 -4.23 -5.48 -3.24
C ILE A 121 -3.57 -4.23 -2.68
N PHE A 122 -2.26 -4.28 -2.45
CA PHE A 122 -1.44 -3.10 -2.21
C PHE A 122 -0.90 -2.65 -3.57
N GLU A 123 -1.32 -1.47 -4.02
CA GLU A 123 -0.99 -0.99 -5.37
C GLU A 123 0.51 -0.70 -5.51
N GLY A 124 1.11 -1.21 -6.58
CA GLY A 124 2.53 -1.05 -6.88
C GLY A 124 2.92 0.40 -7.14
N ARG A 125 4.10 0.80 -6.66
CA ARG A 125 4.60 2.19 -6.75
C ARG A 125 5.29 2.51 -8.08
N ASN A 126 5.73 1.49 -8.84
CA ASN A 126 6.47 1.64 -10.10
C ASN A 126 7.78 2.45 -9.95
N ILE A 127 8.51 2.23 -8.87
CA ILE A 127 9.68 3.05 -8.49
C ILE A 127 10.80 2.94 -9.51
N ASP A 128 11.08 1.74 -10.03
CA ASP A 128 12.13 1.51 -11.04
C ASP A 128 11.95 2.36 -12.30
N LYS A 129 10.69 2.61 -12.70
CA LYS A 129 10.38 3.42 -13.88
C LYS A 129 10.36 4.91 -13.59
N LYS A 130 9.93 5.29 -12.38
CA LYS A 130 9.78 6.69 -11.98
C LYS A 130 11.10 7.26 -11.46
N TYR A 131 11.77 6.51 -10.60
CA TYR A 131 12.91 6.95 -9.81
C TYR A 131 13.97 5.84 -9.70
N PRO A 132 14.68 5.46 -10.79
CA PRO A 132 15.61 4.33 -10.77
C PRO A 132 16.79 4.48 -9.80
N MET A 133 17.21 5.70 -9.48
CA MET A 133 18.25 5.93 -8.46
C MET A 133 17.68 5.77 -7.05
N LEU A 134 16.46 6.26 -6.81
CA LEU A 134 15.75 6.05 -5.56
C LEU A 134 15.54 4.55 -5.30
N SER A 135 15.10 3.79 -6.30
CA SER A 135 14.94 2.34 -6.19
C SER A 135 16.22 1.66 -5.69
N LYS A 136 17.36 2.01 -6.28
CA LYS A 136 18.66 1.48 -5.84
C LYS A 136 19.04 1.90 -4.42
N SER A 137 18.69 3.11 -4.02
CA SER A 137 18.95 3.63 -2.67
C SER A 137 18.10 2.89 -1.63
N LEU A 138 16.82 2.65 -1.90
CA LEU A 138 15.91 1.94 -1.00
C LEU A 138 16.28 0.46 -0.81
N LEU A 139 16.87 -0.17 -1.84
CA LEU A 139 17.32 -1.56 -1.76
C LEU A 139 18.65 -1.74 -1.02
N ASN A 140 19.39 -0.66 -0.74
CA ASN A 140 20.67 -0.70 -0.03
C ASN A 140 20.54 -0.08 1.38
N PRO A 141 20.10 -0.85 2.38
CA PRO A 141 19.96 -0.36 3.75
C PRO A 141 21.34 -0.10 4.37
N GLY A 142 21.76 1.11 4.41
CA GLY A 142 23.04 1.55 4.97
C GLY A 142 23.37 2.99 4.62
N ASN A 143 22.64 3.55 3.69
CA ASN A 143 22.77 4.93 3.27
C ASN A 143 21.49 5.71 3.64
N ASN A 144 21.32 6.02 4.91
CA ASN A 144 20.15 6.76 5.43
C ASN A 144 20.07 8.23 4.94
N LYS A 145 20.90 8.60 3.98
CA LYS A 145 20.85 9.93 3.36
C LYS A 145 20.46 9.79 1.90
N LEU A 146 19.33 10.38 1.54
CA LEU A 146 19.00 10.62 0.14
C LEU A 146 20.13 11.48 -0.47
N GLU A 147 20.90 10.84 -1.36
CA GLU A 147 21.95 11.55 -2.09
C GLU A 147 21.32 12.67 -2.92
N ASN A 148 22.03 13.78 -3.06
CA ASN A 148 21.57 14.93 -3.86
C ASN A 148 21.13 14.54 -5.29
N ARG A 149 21.78 13.54 -5.87
CA ARG A 149 21.42 13.01 -7.20
C ARG A 149 20.04 12.36 -7.22
N VAL A 150 19.68 11.62 -6.16
CA VAL A 150 18.35 11.02 -6.01
C VAL A 150 17.30 12.11 -5.88
N GLN A 151 17.56 13.13 -5.07
CA GLN A 151 16.66 14.29 -4.93
C GLN A 151 16.46 15.00 -6.28
N THR A 152 17.55 15.24 -7.01
CA THR A 152 17.50 15.84 -8.35
C THR A 152 16.67 14.99 -9.31
N GLU A 153 16.86 13.68 -9.32
CA GLU A 153 16.08 12.75 -10.15
C GLU A 153 14.58 12.89 -9.87
N ILE A 154 14.20 12.90 -8.61
CA ILE A 154 12.79 13.00 -8.19
C ILE A 154 12.22 14.36 -8.62
N ILE A 155 12.91 15.46 -8.35
CA ILE A 155 12.45 16.80 -8.73
C ILE A 155 12.32 16.93 -10.25
N MET A 156 13.28 16.40 -11.02
CA MET A 156 13.21 16.40 -12.47
C MET A 156 12.10 15.50 -13.03
N TYR A 157 11.82 14.38 -12.38
CA TYR A 157 10.66 13.56 -12.73
C TYR A 157 9.36 14.32 -12.48
N CYS A 158 9.20 14.93 -11.28
CA CYS A 158 8.03 15.74 -10.94
C CYS A 158 7.83 16.88 -11.94
N LEU A 159 8.88 17.60 -12.29
CA LEU A 159 8.83 18.67 -13.28
C LEU A 159 8.40 18.17 -14.66
N ARG A 160 9.05 17.12 -15.17
CA ARG A 160 8.72 16.53 -16.47
C ARG A 160 7.27 16.08 -16.55
N ARG A 161 6.82 15.41 -15.51
CA ARG A 161 5.45 14.88 -15.44
C ARG A 161 4.43 16.01 -15.37
N SER A 162 4.65 16.99 -14.51
CA SER A 162 3.79 18.17 -14.34
C SER A 162 3.70 19.00 -15.62
N MET A 163 4.83 19.24 -16.27
CA MET A 163 4.86 19.94 -17.55
C MET A 163 4.06 19.19 -18.61
N LYS A 164 4.20 17.88 -18.69
CA LYS A 164 3.44 17.07 -19.66
C LYS A 164 1.95 17.21 -19.45
N ASP A 165 1.47 17.10 -18.21
CA ASP A 165 0.05 17.18 -17.88
C ASP A 165 -0.49 18.58 -18.17
N VAL A 166 0.16 19.63 -17.65
CA VAL A 166 -0.28 21.03 -17.87
C VAL A 166 -0.17 21.43 -19.33
N SER A 167 0.84 20.96 -20.06
CA SER A 167 0.99 21.24 -21.51
C SER A 167 -0.12 20.60 -22.33
N THR A 168 -0.59 19.41 -21.95
CA THR A 168 -1.71 18.76 -22.60
C THR A 168 -2.98 19.60 -22.43
N ASP A 169 -3.21 20.13 -21.22
CA ASP A 169 -4.38 20.96 -20.90
C ASP A 169 -4.32 22.34 -21.56
N GLN A 170 -3.14 22.89 -21.77
CA GLN A 170 -2.90 24.27 -22.25
C GLN A 170 -2.30 24.37 -23.65
N ASN A 171 -2.16 23.25 -24.36
CA ASN A 171 -1.61 23.17 -25.74
C ASN A 171 -0.21 23.78 -25.90
N VAL A 172 0.70 23.51 -24.96
CA VAL A 172 2.10 23.93 -25.06
C VAL A 172 2.89 22.98 -25.95
N GLU A 173 3.63 23.53 -26.91
CA GLU A 173 4.39 22.74 -27.87
C GLU A 173 5.46 21.85 -27.22
N ALA A 174 5.61 20.62 -27.71
CA ALA A 174 6.58 19.66 -27.21
C ALA A 174 8.03 20.18 -27.26
N LEU A 175 8.39 20.93 -28.30
CA LEU A 175 9.73 21.51 -28.46
C LEU A 175 10.04 22.54 -27.37
N LEU A 176 9.05 23.34 -26.95
CA LEU A 176 9.21 24.29 -25.85
C LEU A 176 9.37 23.55 -24.51
N GLN A 177 8.58 22.50 -24.29
CA GLN A 177 8.73 21.64 -23.09
C GLN A 177 10.15 21.07 -23.01
N GLU A 178 10.67 20.52 -24.10
CA GLU A 178 12.02 19.97 -24.17
C GLU A 178 13.09 21.01 -23.88
N ARG A 179 12.96 22.22 -24.45
CA ARG A 179 13.87 23.34 -24.17
C ARG A 179 13.89 23.73 -22.70
N ILE A 180 12.73 23.77 -22.04
CA ILE A 180 12.63 24.06 -20.62
C ILE A 180 13.30 22.95 -19.81
N LEU A 181 13.00 21.67 -20.09
CA LEU A 181 13.61 20.54 -19.39
C LEU A 181 15.13 20.51 -19.53
N ASN A 182 15.66 20.80 -20.73
CA ASN A 182 17.10 20.88 -20.96
C ASN A 182 17.74 22.04 -20.20
N HIS A 183 17.05 23.18 -20.09
CA HIS A 183 17.51 24.30 -19.26
C HIS A 183 17.62 23.89 -17.77
N PHE A 184 16.59 23.25 -17.21
CA PHE A 184 16.63 22.76 -15.83
C PHE A 184 17.73 21.72 -15.60
N ASN A 185 17.88 20.76 -16.52
CA ASN A 185 18.98 19.79 -16.45
C ASN A 185 20.35 20.49 -16.42
N GLY A 186 20.55 21.53 -17.23
CA GLY A 186 21.78 22.32 -17.23
C GLY A 186 22.03 23.05 -15.90
N VAL A 187 20.97 23.56 -15.26
CA VAL A 187 21.05 24.18 -13.93
C VAL A 187 21.50 23.19 -12.87
N PHE A 188 20.88 22.01 -12.82
CA PHE A 188 21.24 20.98 -11.86
C PHE A 188 22.66 20.44 -12.10
N PHE A 189 23.03 20.18 -13.36
CA PHE A 189 24.37 19.73 -13.72
C PHE A 189 25.45 20.72 -13.26
N LYS A 190 25.24 22.02 -13.52
CA LYS A 190 26.16 23.08 -13.09
C LYS A 190 26.25 23.18 -11.57
N ALA A 191 25.12 23.05 -10.87
CA ALA A 191 25.11 23.07 -9.40
C ALA A 191 25.85 21.87 -8.79
N GLU A 192 25.78 20.70 -9.45
CA GLU A 192 26.55 19.52 -9.05
C GLU A 192 28.05 19.73 -9.24
N GLU A 193 28.49 20.27 -10.41
CA GLU A 193 29.89 20.57 -10.66
C GLU A 193 30.46 21.61 -9.67
N GLU A 194 29.65 22.58 -9.27
CA GLU A 194 30.05 23.62 -8.28
C GLU A 194 29.92 23.16 -6.82
N ASN A 195 29.50 21.91 -6.56
CA ASN A 195 29.18 21.37 -5.23
C ASN A 195 28.13 22.20 -4.45
N LYS A 196 27.24 22.89 -5.13
CA LYS A 196 26.16 23.71 -4.57
C LYS A 196 24.80 23.03 -4.59
N LEU A 197 24.75 21.80 -5.03
CA LEU A 197 23.48 21.11 -5.26
C LEU A 197 22.69 20.96 -3.96
N PHE A 198 23.36 20.61 -2.84
CA PHE A 198 22.73 20.48 -1.54
C PHE A 198 22.09 21.81 -1.08
N GLU A 199 22.85 22.91 -1.17
CA GLU A 199 22.39 24.24 -0.79
C GLU A 199 21.17 24.68 -1.62
N ILE A 200 21.19 24.37 -2.91
CA ILE A 200 20.10 24.71 -3.84
C ILE A 200 18.84 23.90 -3.58
N LEU A 201 18.96 22.60 -3.29
CA LEU A 201 17.82 21.71 -3.08
C LEU A 201 17.19 21.88 -1.69
N ASN A 202 18.00 22.18 -0.68
CA ASN A 202 17.54 22.28 0.71
C ASN A 202 17.38 23.72 1.20
N GLU A 203 17.49 24.74 0.32
CA GLU A 203 17.38 26.16 0.65
C GLU A 203 18.27 26.60 1.83
N GLY A 204 19.39 25.88 2.09
CA GLY A 204 20.32 26.14 3.16
C GLY A 204 20.00 25.54 4.53
N ASP A 205 18.95 24.73 4.63
CA ASP A 205 18.66 23.99 5.87
C ASP A 205 19.57 22.76 5.98
N GLU A 206 20.47 22.75 6.97
CA GLU A 206 21.43 21.66 7.20
C GLU A 206 20.84 20.48 7.99
N GLU A 207 19.63 20.62 8.53
CA GLU A 207 18.97 19.53 9.25
C GLU A 207 18.51 18.42 8.31
N LYS A 208 18.52 17.21 8.82
CA LYS A 208 18.20 15.96 8.09
C LYS A 208 16.96 16.16 7.21
N VAL A 209 17.14 16.07 5.91
CA VAL A 209 16.03 16.07 4.95
C VAL A 209 15.36 14.69 5.01
N GLU A 210 14.39 14.54 5.89
CA GLU A 210 13.53 13.36 5.93
C GLU A 210 12.45 13.43 4.85
N PHE A 211 12.10 14.66 4.43
CA PHE A 211 11.12 14.92 3.39
C PHE A 211 11.73 15.76 2.29
N LEU A 212 11.42 15.39 1.05
CA LEU A 212 11.77 16.22 -0.09
C LEU A 212 10.87 17.44 -0.12
N ASN A 213 11.47 18.61 -0.03
CA ASN A 213 10.77 19.86 -0.22
C ASN A 213 10.87 20.31 -1.67
N LEU A 214 9.79 20.90 -2.20
CA LEU A 214 9.84 21.49 -3.53
C LEU A 214 10.67 22.78 -3.47
N PRO A 215 11.77 22.90 -4.23
CA PRO A 215 12.55 24.12 -4.32
C PRO A 215 11.82 25.15 -5.21
N GLU A 216 10.67 25.64 -4.73
CA GLU A 216 9.74 26.48 -5.52
C GLU A 216 10.40 27.74 -6.07
N LYS A 217 11.23 28.40 -5.26
CA LYS A 217 11.98 29.60 -5.68
C LYS A 217 12.92 29.30 -6.84
N LEU A 218 13.62 28.16 -6.78
CA LEU A 218 14.48 27.68 -7.87
C LEU A 218 13.66 27.42 -9.14
N VAL A 219 12.55 26.69 -8.99
CA VAL A 219 11.66 26.35 -10.12
C VAL A 219 11.15 27.62 -10.78
N ARG A 220 10.59 28.57 -10.03
CA ARG A 220 10.09 29.86 -10.55
C ARG A 220 11.19 30.67 -11.23
N THR A 221 12.38 30.72 -10.64
CA THR A 221 13.50 31.47 -11.18
C THR A 221 13.95 30.93 -12.54
N ASN A 222 13.97 29.61 -12.70
CA ASN A 222 14.40 28.95 -13.94
C ASN A 222 13.32 28.90 -15.02
N PHE A 223 12.06 29.17 -14.67
CA PHE A 223 11.02 29.41 -15.68
C PHE A 223 11.06 30.84 -16.27
N LYS A 224 11.70 31.83 -15.61
CA LYS A 224 11.70 33.23 -16.06
C LYS A 224 12.07 33.43 -17.53
N PRO A 225 13.07 32.74 -18.11
CA PRO A 225 13.43 32.90 -19.53
C PRO A 225 12.33 32.49 -20.50
N PHE A 226 11.31 31.79 -20.04
CA PHE A 226 10.25 31.22 -20.89
C PHE A 226 8.87 31.83 -20.65
N VAL A 227 8.74 32.79 -19.71
CA VAL A 227 7.45 33.36 -19.28
C VAL A 227 6.63 33.90 -20.44
N ASP A 228 7.27 34.62 -21.39
CA ASP A 228 6.60 35.21 -22.56
C ASP A 228 6.15 34.18 -23.60
N LEU A 229 6.65 32.94 -23.49
CA LEU A 229 6.35 31.84 -24.40
C LEU A 229 5.30 30.88 -23.82
N LEU A 230 4.95 31.06 -22.55
CA LEU A 230 4.07 30.16 -21.82
C LEU A 230 2.67 30.76 -21.62
N PRO A 231 1.63 29.94 -21.62
CA PRO A 231 0.29 30.38 -21.26
C PRO A 231 0.24 30.98 -19.85
N ARG A 232 -0.75 31.84 -19.64
CA ARG A 232 -0.99 32.42 -18.31
C ARG A 232 -1.23 31.30 -17.28
N ASN A 233 -0.67 31.43 -16.09
CA ASN A 233 -0.75 30.47 -14.99
C ASN A 233 -0.08 29.10 -15.25
N PHE A 234 0.62 28.92 -16.37
CA PHE A 234 1.29 27.64 -16.67
C PHE A 234 2.26 27.25 -15.55
N ILE A 235 3.10 28.18 -15.10
CA ILE A 235 4.11 27.93 -14.05
C ILE A 235 3.45 27.55 -12.73
N ASP A 236 2.38 28.25 -12.32
CA ASP A 236 1.66 27.95 -11.09
C ASP A 236 0.99 26.58 -11.15
N ASN A 237 0.40 26.25 -12.27
CA ASN A 237 -0.20 24.94 -12.50
C ASN A 237 0.85 23.81 -12.48
N CYS A 238 2.03 24.04 -13.08
CA CYS A 238 3.15 23.09 -13.00
C CYS A 238 3.62 22.90 -11.55
N ILE A 239 3.79 23.97 -10.80
CA ILE A 239 4.22 23.90 -9.40
C ILE A 239 3.21 23.14 -8.54
N ASN A 240 1.92 23.37 -8.72
CA ASN A 240 0.88 22.65 -8.00
C ASN A 240 0.91 21.15 -8.34
N ARG A 241 1.05 20.78 -9.61
CA ARG A 241 1.20 19.39 -10.01
C ARG A 241 2.51 18.77 -9.51
N MET A 242 3.60 19.54 -9.47
CA MET A 242 4.86 19.07 -8.89
C MET A 242 4.71 18.70 -7.41
N ARG A 243 3.94 19.47 -6.64
CA ARG A 243 3.66 19.15 -5.22
C ARG A 243 2.92 17.82 -5.09
N ASP A 244 1.95 17.54 -5.97
CA ASP A 244 1.22 16.27 -5.97
C ASP A 244 2.17 15.09 -6.24
N TYR A 245 3.05 15.19 -7.24
CA TYR A 245 4.03 14.15 -7.56
C TYR A 245 5.12 14.00 -6.52
N LEU A 246 5.52 15.12 -5.89
CA LEU A 246 6.50 15.09 -4.81
C LEU A 246 5.92 14.44 -3.56
N HIS A 247 4.63 14.65 -3.28
CA HIS A 247 3.95 13.95 -2.21
C HIS A 247 3.95 12.43 -2.45
N GLU A 248 3.70 11.96 -3.68
CA GLU A 248 3.82 10.54 -4.02
C GLU A 248 5.23 9.98 -3.73
N ALA A 249 6.28 10.74 -4.06
CA ALA A 249 7.65 10.33 -3.81
C ALA A 249 7.95 10.29 -2.30
N ASN A 250 7.50 11.28 -1.53
CA ASN A 250 7.67 11.34 -0.08
C ASN A 250 6.97 10.16 0.62
N VAL A 251 5.71 9.90 0.29
CA VAL A 251 4.98 8.72 0.79
C VAL A 251 5.77 7.43 0.50
N THR A 252 6.34 7.32 -0.69
CA THR A 252 7.12 6.13 -1.05
C THR A 252 8.41 5.98 -0.25
N ILE A 253 9.05 7.10 0.09
CA ILE A 253 10.29 7.12 0.89
C ILE A 253 9.96 6.75 2.34
N GLN A 254 8.88 7.28 2.88
CA GLN A 254 8.44 7.03 4.26
C GLN A 254 8.05 5.58 4.48
N LEU A 255 7.33 4.96 3.54
CA LEU A 255 6.95 3.54 3.58
C LEU A 255 8.15 2.56 3.59
N ASN A 256 9.39 3.05 3.43
CA ASN A 256 10.55 2.14 3.33
C ASN A 256 10.94 1.48 4.66
N ASP A 257 10.60 2.09 5.77
CA ASP A 257 10.85 1.55 7.11
C ASP A 257 9.59 0.93 7.76
N ASP A 258 8.45 0.95 7.06
CA ASP A 258 7.22 0.34 7.51
C ASP A 258 7.21 -1.18 7.33
N THR A 259 6.61 -1.86 8.29
CA THR A 259 6.30 -3.28 8.22
C THR A 259 4.80 -3.50 8.31
N PHE A 260 4.27 -4.26 7.37
CA PHE A 260 2.86 -4.62 7.31
C PHE A 260 2.65 -6.07 7.71
N LYS A 261 1.70 -6.31 8.61
CA LYS A 261 1.20 -7.63 8.97
C LYS A 261 -0.27 -7.70 8.60
N PHE A 262 -0.64 -8.71 7.85
CA PHE A 262 -2.04 -8.96 7.53
C PHE A 262 -2.48 -10.28 8.12
N VAL A 263 -3.66 -10.28 8.77
CA VAL A 263 -4.28 -11.46 9.37
C VAL A 263 -5.66 -11.65 8.80
N GLY A 264 -5.88 -12.78 8.14
CA GLY A 264 -7.17 -13.16 7.58
C GLY A 264 -7.80 -14.33 8.30
N THR A 265 -9.04 -14.19 8.77
CA THR A 265 -9.85 -15.27 9.31
C THR A 265 -11.06 -15.49 8.42
N LEU A 266 -11.17 -16.70 7.85
CA LEU A 266 -12.23 -17.07 6.92
C LEU A 266 -13.11 -18.17 7.55
N PRO A 267 -14.43 -18.16 7.30
CA PRO A 267 -15.31 -19.23 7.77
C PRO A 267 -15.05 -20.53 7.03
N GLY A 268 -15.12 -21.66 7.75
CA GLY A 268 -15.02 -23.01 7.16
C GLY A 268 -13.59 -23.47 6.94
N VAL A 269 -13.36 -24.22 5.87
CA VAL A 269 -12.06 -24.84 5.57
C VAL A 269 -11.37 -24.05 4.47
N VAL A 270 -10.19 -23.53 4.73
CA VAL A 270 -9.35 -22.87 3.71
C VAL A 270 -8.84 -23.93 2.75
N PHE A 271 -9.03 -23.71 1.45
CA PHE A 271 -8.56 -24.61 0.41
C PHE A 271 -7.56 -23.95 -0.57
N SER A 272 -7.45 -22.63 -0.53
CA SER A 272 -6.47 -21.88 -1.33
C SER A 272 -6.04 -20.63 -0.57
N SER A 273 -4.74 -20.35 -0.55
CA SER A 273 -4.17 -19.13 0.00
C SER A 273 -2.73 -18.97 -0.47
N ASN A 274 -2.28 -17.72 -0.56
CA ASN A 274 -0.87 -17.36 -0.72
C ASN A 274 -0.25 -16.85 0.59
N ALA A 275 -0.83 -17.20 1.74
CA ALA A 275 -0.33 -16.81 3.06
C ALA A 275 1.07 -17.37 3.34
N ASP A 276 1.90 -16.59 4.04
CA ASP A 276 3.23 -17.01 4.51
C ASP A 276 3.13 -18.10 5.55
N SER A 277 2.08 -18.04 6.40
CA SER A 277 1.85 -19.05 7.42
C SER A 277 0.37 -19.18 7.76
N ILE A 278 0.02 -20.37 8.30
CA ILE A 278 -1.32 -20.67 8.77
C ILE A 278 -1.18 -21.11 10.25
N SER A 279 -1.85 -20.40 11.13
CA SER A 279 -1.86 -20.69 12.56
C SER A 279 -3.29 -20.77 13.06
N SER A 280 -3.69 -21.95 13.57
CA SER A 280 -5.07 -22.23 13.99
C SER A 280 -6.09 -21.92 12.88
N ASP A 281 -6.89 -20.86 13.05
CA ASP A 281 -7.92 -20.45 12.10
C ASP A 281 -7.55 -19.18 11.34
N SER A 282 -6.30 -18.73 11.43
CA SER A 282 -5.83 -17.46 10.88
C SER A 282 -4.72 -17.67 9.85
N LEU A 283 -4.79 -16.92 8.79
CA LEU A 283 -3.80 -16.81 7.73
C LEU A 283 -2.99 -15.53 7.95
N TRP A 284 -1.67 -15.61 7.79
CA TRP A 284 -0.74 -14.53 8.07
C TRP A 284 0.10 -14.19 6.85
N TRP A 285 0.25 -12.89 6.60
CA TRP A 285 1.17 -12.32 5.61
C TRP A 285 2.01 -11.24 6.29
N ILE A 286 3.30 -11.20 5.98
CA ILE A 286 4.24 -10.18 6.45
C ILE A 286 4.95 -9.64 5.20
N PHE A 287 4.87 -8.34 4.99
CA PHE A 287 5.42 -7.70 3.80
C PHE A 287 5.86 -6.27 4.09
N ASP A 288 6.70 -5.72 3.23
CA ASP A 288 7.20 -4.35 3.32
C ASP A 288 7.10 -3.63 1.95
N LEU A 289 7.63 -2.42 1.84
CA LEU A 289 7.65 -1.67 0.58
C LEU A 289 8.27 -2.45 -0.58
N LYS A 290 9.24 -3.34 -0.34
CA LYS A 290 9.93 -4.08 -1.41
C LYS A 290 8.98 -5.00 -2.17
N ASP A 291 7.97 -5.53 -1.50
CA ASP A 291 6.97 -6.43 -2.09
C ASP A 291 6.04 -5.70 -3.07
N PHE A 292 5.77 -4.40 -2.87
CA PHE A 292 4.94 -3.58 -3.76
C PHE A 292 5.67 -2.37 -4.36
N MET A 293 7.00 -2.34 -4.29
CA MET A 293 7.82 -1.26 -4.82
C MET A 293 7.60 -1.03 -6.33
N ASN A 294 7.39 -2.07 -7.10
CA ASN A 294 7.19 -1.99 -8.53
C ASN A 294 5.83 -2.51 -8.98
N GLU A 295 5.52 -3.75 -8.63
CA GLU A 295 4.24 -4.41 -8.95
C GLU A 295 3.34 -4.43 -7.71
N SER A 296 2.06 -4.63 -7.91
CA SER A 296 1.11 -4.73 -6.80
C SER A 296 1.32 -6.02 -6.02
N PHE A 297 1.34 -5.94 -4.70
CA PHE A 297 1.31 -7.09 -3.81
C PHE A 297 -0.14 -7.50 -3.56
N THR A 298 -0.45 -8.77 -3.78
CA THR A 298 -1.81 -9.31 -3.67
C THR A 298 -1.89 -10.36 -2.58
N ILE A 299 -2.81 -10.18 -1.65
CA ILE A 299 -3.21 -11.13 -0.62
C ILE A 299 -4.46 -11.85 -1.13
N GLU A 300 -4.40 -13.17 -1.18
CA GLU A 300 -5.51 -14.00 -1.66
C GLU A 300 -5.75 -15.19 -0.73
N ALA A 301 -7.04 -15.42 -0.40
CA ALA A 301 -7.45 -16.62 0.30
C ALA A 301 -8.87 -17.02 -0.09
N ALA A 302 -9.13 -18.33 -0.10
CA ALA A 302 -10.44 -18.87 -0.32
C ALA A 302 -10.75 -20.03 0.64
N SER A 303 -12.00 -20.04 1.11
CA SER A 303 -12.49 -21.07 2.03
C SER A 303 -13.87 -21.58 1.62
N VAL A 304 -14.26 -22.72 2.17
CA VAL A 304 -15.55 -23.37 1.91
C VAL A 304 -16.20 -23.81 3.21
N VAL A 305 -17.48 -23.49 3.34
CA VAL A 305 -18.35 -23.98 4.41
C VAL A 305 -19.31 -25.01 3.81
N TYR A 306 -19.20 -26.25 4.23
CA TYR A 306 -20.09 -27.34 3.80
C TYR A 306 -21.36 -27.39 4.63
N TYR A 307 -22.46 -27.87 4.03
CA TYR A 307 -23.74 -28.12 4.69
C TYR A 307 -24.02 -29.64 4.82
N PRO A 308 -23.47 -30.31 5.85
CA PRO A 308 -23.61 -31.77 5.99
C PRO A 308 -25.08 -32.26 5.98
N GLN A 309 -25.96 -31.46 6.60
CA GLN A 309 -27.39 -31.78 6.67
C GLN A 309 -28.05 -31.81 5.29
N LYS A 310 -27.74 -30.84 4.41
CA LYS A 310 -28.28 -30.80 3.05
C LYS A 310 -27.74 -31.95 2.21
N ILE A 311 -26.47 -32.32 2.39
CA ILE A 311 -25.84 -33.46 1.72
C ILE A 311 -26.54 -34.74 2.12
N GLN A 312 -26.74 -34.98 3.43
CA GLN A 312 -27.43 -36.14 3.95
C GLN A 312 -28.86 -36.22 3.45
N GLN A 313 -29.64 -35.15 3.49
CA GLN A 313 -30.99 -35.07 2.97
C GLN A 313 -31.06 -35.41 1.49
N THR A 314 -30.13 -34.95 0.69
CA THR A 314 -30.07 -35.23 -0.75
C THR A 314 -29.74 -36.69 -1.01
N ILE A 315 -28.83 -37.30 -0.23
CA ILE A 315 -28.50 -38.72 -0.34
C ILE A 315 -29.73 -39.57 0.00
N VAL A 316 -30.43 -39.25 1.09
CA VAL A 316 -31.65 -39.98 1.48
C VAL A 316 -32.74 -39.86 0.43
N LEU A 317 -32.97 -38.64 -0.10
CA LEU A 317 -33.94 -38.42 -1.17
C LEU A 317 -33.59 -39.20 -2.44
N GLY A 318 -32.31 -39.16 -2.82
CA GLY A 318 -31.80 -39.92 -3.97
C GLY A 318 -31.99 -41.43 -3.83
N ALA A 319 -31.69 -41.99 -2.65
CA ALA A 319 -31.91 -43.39 -2.33
C ALA A 319 -33.41 -43.78 -2.42
N LEU A 320 -34.28 -42.89 -1.90
CA LEU A 320 -35.73 -43.12 -1.98
C LEU A 320 -36.24 -43.12 -3.42
N VAL A 321 -35.76 -42.20 -4.25
CA VAL A 321 -36.10 -42.18 -5.69
C VAL A 321 -35.65 -43.47 -6.40
N ILE A 322 -34.44 -43.94 -6.11
CA ILE A 322 -33.91 -45.20 -6.67
C ILE A 322 -34.80 -46.36 -6.24
N LEU A 323 -35.19 -46.47 -4.98
CA LEU A 323 -36.07 -47.51 -4.49
C LEU A 323 -37.46 -47.51 -5.17
N ILE A 324 -38.01 -46.31 -5.38
CA ILE A 324 -39.28 -46.16 -6.11
C ILE A 324 -39.13 -46.64 -7.55
N VAL A 325 -38.08 -46.28 -8.23
CA VAL A 325 -37.82 -46.73 -9.63
C VAL A 325 -37.66 -48.25 -9.69
N LEU A 326 -36.90 -48.85 -8.77
CA LEU A 326 -36.72 -50.29 -8.70
C LEU A 326 -38.04 -51.01 -8.42
N PHE A 327 -38.88 -50.47 -7.52
CA PHE A 327 -40.21 -51.03 -7.26
C PHE A 327 -41.10 -51.05 -8.51
N PHE A 328 -41.12 -49.94 -9.28
CA PHE A 328 -41.91 -49.91 -10.53
C PHE A 328 -41.38 -50.89 -11.60
N ILE A 329 -40.05 -51.05 -11.71
CA ILE A 329 -39.43 -52.01 -12.62
C ILE A 329 -39.80 -53.44 -12.21
N ALA A 330 -39.72 -53.79 -10.92
CA ALA A 330 -40.09 -55.10 -10.39
C ALA A 330 -41.57 -55.41 -10.62
N LYS A 331 -42.46 -54.44 -10.35
CA LYS A 331 -43.89 -54.55 -10.57
C LYS A 331 -44.23 -54.75 -12.06
N ARG A 332 -43.51 -54.17 -12.97
CA ARG A 332 -43.68 -54.32 -14.42
C ARG A 332 -43.27 -55.73 -14.87
N LYS A 333 -42.14 -56.25 -14.35
CA LYS A 333 -41.71 -57.67 -14.65
C LYS A 333 -42.64 -58.73 -14.06
N ALA A 334 -43.31 -58.47 -12.96
CA ALA A 334 -44.25 -59.39 -12.36
C ALA A 334 -45.60 -59.43 -13.09
N LYS A 335 -45.90 -58.54 -14.01
CA LYS A 335 -47.11 -58.51 -14.85
C LYS A 335 -46.91 -59.04 -16.29
N SER A 336 -45.65 -59.21 -16.67
CA SER A 336 -45.25 -59.87 -17.92
C SER A 336 -45.02 -61.38 -17.71
#